data_42ecf663e1b8a4c75f36d0818797b6f9
#
_entry.id   42ecf663e1b8a4c75f36d0818797b6f9
#
_cell.length_a   1.000
_cell.length_b   1.000
_cell.length_c   1.000
_cell.angle_alpha   90.00
_cell.angle_beta   90.00
_cell.angle_gamma   90.00
#
_symmetry.space_group_name_H-M   'P 1'
#
loop_
_entity.id
_entity.type
_entity.pdbx_description
1 polymer ?
#
loop_
_entity_poly.entity_id
_entity_poly.type
_entity_poly.pdbx_seq_one_letter_code
_entity_poly.pdbx_strand_id
1 'polypeptide(L)'
;TLFRLIFFKKVHMTIIKNVPAELSNQRLDKTAAELFNDYSRTQIKKWIIDGRILVNGDIAQPKESVQENDEIEINPIEEKKVSWDPQTIDFEVHYENDDFIIVNKPAGLVMHPGSGCFDGTLANGLINRYPELTNIPRSGIVHRLDKDTSGVLLVARNESFRNHFINQMQDRRVIKKYIAVVAGSTLGSFK
;
A
#
# COMPACT_ATOMS: atom_id res chain seq x y z
N THR A 1 -22.89 -2.06 39.29
CA THR A 1 -22.77 -3.04 38.18
C THR A 1 -21.43 -2.86 37.54
N LEU A 2 -20.50 -3.80 37.80
CA LEU A 2 -19.09 -3.75 37.40
C LEU A 2 -19.00 -4.24 35.92
N PHE A 3 -18.76 -3.35 34.96
CA PHE A 3 -18.42 -3.74 33.59
C PHE A 3 -16.96 -4.24 33.56
N ARG A 4 -16.80 -5.56 33.46
CA ARG A 4 -15.50 -6.21 33.26
C ARG A 4 -15.14 -6.10 31.77
N LEU A 5 -14.23 -5.16 31.44
CA LEU A 5 -13.63 -5.11 30.10
C LEU A 5 -12.84 -6.40 29.88
N ILE A 6 -13.35 -7.30 29.02
CA ILE A 6 -12.61 -8.46 28.59
C ILE A 6 -11.71 -8.00 27.43
N PHE A 7 -10.42 -7.78 27.73
CA PHE A 7 -9.40 -7.64 26.71
C PHE A 7 -9.23 -9.00 26.00
N PHE A 8 -9.74 -9.13 24.79
CA PHE A 8 -9.32 -10.23 23.91
C PHE A 8 -7.85 -10.01 23.56
N LYS A 9 -6.96 -10.72 24.24
CA LYS A 9 -5.56 -10.87 23.85
C LYS A 9 -5.58 -11.58 22.50
N LYS A 10 -5.24 -10.86 21.41
CA LYS A 10 -5.12 -11.44 20.07
C LYS A 10 -4.11 -12.60 20.19
N VAL A 11 -4.56 -13.83 20.04
CA VAL A 11 -3.69 -15.00 20.07
C VAL A 11 -2.86 -14.94 18.80
N HIS A 12 -1.59 -14.53 18.92
CA HIS A 12 -0.64 -14.69 17.83
C HIS A 12 -0.36 -16.19 17.71
N MET A 13 -0.79 -16.78 16.59
CA MET A 13 -0.54 -18.18 16.31
C MET A 13 0.91 -18.32 15.84
N THR A 14 1.77 -18.82 16.71
CA THR A 14 3.13 -19.22 16.37
C THR A 14 3.09 -20.47 15.49
N ILE A 15 3.82 -20.45 14.39
CA ILE A 15 3.95 -21.62 13.50
C ILE A 15 5.43 -22.07 13.55
N ILE A 16 5.63 -23.35 13.80
CA ILE A 16 6.96 -23.96 13.92
C ILE A 16 7.14 -25.00 12.82
N LYS A 17 8.29 -24.99 12.17
CA LYS A 17 8.72 -26.02 11.20
C LYS A 17 10.18 -26.31 11.33
N ASN A 18 10.56 -27.59 11.16
CA ASN A 18 11.95 -28.02 11.13
C ASN A 18 12.52 -27.95 9.71
N VAL A 19 13.79 -27.63 9.61
CA VAL A 19 14.53 -27.60 8.35
C VAL A 19 14.77 -29.04 7.87
N PRO A 20 14.28 -29.42 6.69
CA PRO A 20 14.53 -30.74 6.14
C PRO A 20 15.94 -30.82 5.51
N ALA A 21 16.45 -32.04 5.30
CA ALA A 21 17.81 -32.30 4.82
C ALA A 21 18.14 -31.56 3.51
N GLU A 22 17.19 -31.47 2.57
CA GLU A 22 17.32 -30.81 1.27
C GLU A 22 17.49 -29.29 1.35
N LEU A 23 17.11 -28.68 2.47
CA LEU A 23 17.27 -27.23 2.72
C LEU A 23 18.41 -26.92 3.68
N SER A 24 19.16 -27.93 4.13
CA SER A 24 20.34 -27.75 4.97
C SER A 24 21.42 -26.91 4.26
N ASN A 25 22.19 -26.16 5.05
CA ASN A 25 23.24 -25.24 4.58
C ASN A 25 22.75 -24.10 3.65
N GLN A 26 21.44 -23.87 3.55
CA GLN A 26 20.88 -22.74 2.81
C GLN A 26 20.69 -21.53 3.74
N ARG A 27 20.54 -20.37 3.12
CA ARG A 27 20.27 -19.12 3.85
C ARG A 27 18.89 -19.14 4.48
N LEU A 28 18.77 -18.64 5.71
CA LEU A 28 17.51 -18.56 6.45
C LEU A 28 16.38 -17.87 5.63
N ASP A 29 16.67 -16.74 4.96
CA ASP A 29 15.65 -16.02 4.19
C ASP A 29 15.09 -16.84 3.01
N LYS A 30 15.87 -17.76 2.47
CA LYS A 30 15.46 -18.67 1.39
C LYS A 30 14.70 -19.87 1.96
N THR A 31 15.27 -20.53 2.95
CA THR A 31 14.69 -21.70 3.61
C THR A 31 13.34 -21.38 4.24
N ALA A 32 13.25 -20.28 5.00
CA ALA A 32 11.99 -19.87 5.61
C ALA A 32 10.92 -19.51 4.56
N ALA A 33 11.28 -18.88 3.42
CA ALA A 33 10.31 -18.59 2.36
C ALA A 33 9.81 -19.87 1.67
N GLU A 34 10.60 -20.92 1.61
CA GLU A 34 10.20 -22.21 1.06
C GLU A 34 9.33 -23.01 2.03
N LEU A 35 9.69 -23.00 3.31
CA LEU A 35 8.91 -23.67 4.36
C LEU A 35 7.57 -23.00 4.62
N PHE A 36 7.52 -21.68 4.57
CA PHE A 36 6.31 -20.89 4.84
C PHE A 36 5.82 -20.21 3.56
N ASN A 37 5.48 -21.00 2.57
CA ASN A 37 5.10 -20.58 1.21
C ASN A 37 3.84 -19.72 1.10
N ASP A 38 3.06 -19.59 2.17
CA ASP A 38 1.94 -18.65 2.27
C ASP A 38 2.40 -17.17 2.33
N TYR A 39 3.70 -16.94 2.58
CA TYR A 39 4.28 -15.61 2.75
C TYR A 39 5.35 -15.32 1.71
N SER A 40 5.37 -14.08 1.20
CA SER A 40 6.39 -13.68 0.24
C SER A 40 7.78 -13.63 0.88
N ARG A 41 8.84 -13.89 0.08
CA ARG A 41 10.23 -13.80 0.55
C ARG A 41 10.58 -12.42 1.13
N THR A 42 9.98 -11.36 0.60
CA THR A 42 10.16 -9.99 1.12
C THR A 42 9.58 -9.85 2.52
N GLN A 43 8.40 -10.41 2.79
CA GLN A 43 7.81 -10.45 4.12
C GLN A 43 8.66 -11.26 5.10
N ILE A 44 9.05 -12.48 4.70
CA ILE A 44 9.93 -13.36 5.50
C ILE A 44 11.19 -12.61 5.90
N LYS A 45 11.89 -11.99 4.93
CA LYS A 45 13.11 -11.23 5.22
C LYS A 45 12.88 -10.09 6.20
N LYS A 46 11.78 -9.34 6.05
CA LYS A 46 11.39 -8.29 6.99
C LYS A 46 11.15 -8.85 8.38
N TRP A 47 10.40 -9.96 8.50
CA TRP A 47 10.09 -10.59 9.77
C TRP A 47 11.31 -11.19 10.48
N ILE A 48 12.33 -11.66 9.74
CA ILE A 48 13.62 -12.05 10.33
C ILE A 48 14.30 -10.82 10.95
N ILE A 49 14.36 -9.69 10.22
CA ILE A 49 14.97 -8.45 10.71
C ILE A 49 14.20 -7.89 11.92
N ASP A 50 12.87 -8.00 11.92
CA ASP A 50 12.01 -7.55 13.02
C ASP A 50 12.00 -8.51 14.24
N GLY A 51 12.80 -9.61 14.22
CA GLY A 51 12.88 -10.61 15.29
C GLY A 51 11.61 -11.44 15.47
N ARG A 52 10.80 -11.60 14.43
CA ARG A 52 9.56 -12.38 14.43
C ARG A 52 9.75 -13.80 13.89
N ILE A 53 10.90 -14.08 13.33
CA ILE A 53 11.36 -15.41 12.96
C ILE A 53 12.58 -15.72 13.78
N LEU A 54 12.50 -16.83 14.52
CA LEU A 54 13.56 -17.32 15.37
C LEU A 54 14.08 -18.64 14.80
N VAL A 55 15.33 -18.93 15.05
CA VAL A 55 15.95 -20.23 14.75
C VAL A 55 16.41 -20.83 16.07
N ASN A 56 15.88 -21.99 16.43
CA ASN A 56 16.14 -22.65 17.73
C ASN A 56 15.89 -21.73 18.93
N GLY A 57 14.90 -20.83 18.82
CA GLY A 57 14.55 -19.85 19.85
C GLY A 57 15.37 -18.55 19.83
N ASP A 58 16.39 -18.42 18.99
CA ASP A 58 17.28 -17.26 18.90
C ASP A 58 17.00 -16.38 17.68
N ILE A 59 17.31 -15.08 17.81
CA ILE A 59 17.27 -14.13 16.70
C ILE A 59 18.44 -14.41 15.74
N ALA A 60 18.10 -14.57 14.46
CA ALA A 60 19.07 -14.83 13.40
C ALA A 60 19.06 -13.76 12.32
N GLN A 61 20.08 -13.73 11.46
CA GLN A 61 20.14 -12.80 10.33
C GLN A 61 19.65 -13.46 9.03
N PRO A 62 19.05 -12.71 8.09
CA PRO A 62 18.50 -13.27 6.84
C PRO A 62 19.50 -14.08 6.01
N LYS A 63 20.80 -13.80 6.15
CA LYS A 63 21.87 -14.44 5.40
C LYS A 63 22.52 -15.62 6.13
N GLU A 64 22.19 -15.86 7.39
CA GLU A 64 22.70 -17.00 8.15
C GLU A 64 22.28 -18.31 7.52
N SER A 65 23.16 -19.31 7.58
CA SER A 65 22.88 -20.66 7.12
C SER A 65 22.18 -21.44 8.21
N VAL A 66 21.12 -22.16 7.84
CA VAL A 66 20.42 -23.09 8.71
C VAL A 66 20.84 -24.53 8.43
N GLN A 67 20.75 -25.39 9.43
CA GLN A 67 21.13 -26.79 9.35
C GLN A 67 19.87 -27.69 9.34
N GLU A 68 20.06 -28.93 8.91
CA GLU A 68 19.01 -29.95 9.04
C GLU A 68 18.55 -30.05 10.52
N ASN A 69 17.23 -30.16 10.72
CA ASN A 69 16.54 -30.20 12.02
C ASN A 69 16.55 -28.88 12.81
N ASP A 70 17.14 -27.79 12.33
CA ASP A 70 16.93 -26.50 12.96
C ASP A 70 15.43 -26.18 13.00
N GLU A 71 14.95 -25.71 14.15
CA GLU A 71 13.58 -25.30 14.37
C GLU A 71 13.42 -23.82 13.94
N ILE A 72 12.56 -23.57 12.96
CA ILE A 72 12.21 -22.21 12.55
C ILE A 72 10.82 -21.89 13.08
N GLU A 73 10.77 -20.93 13.99
CA GLU A 73 9.55 -20.37 14.56
C GLU A 73 9.16 -19.08 13.84
N ILE A 74 7.90 -18.94 13.42
CA ILE A 74 7.36 -17.73 12.83
C ILE A 74 6.17 -17.21 13.62
N ASN A 75 6.18 -15.92 13.94
CA ASN A 75 5.09 -15.19 14.57
C ASN A 75 4.46 -14.24 13.53
N PRO A 76 3.57 -14.75 12.65
CA PRO A 76 3.03 -13.95 11.56
C PRO A 76 2.14 -12.81 12.08
N ILE A 77 2.28 -11.66 11.43
CA ILE A 77 1.36 -10.55 11.61
C ILE A 77 0.36 -10.62 10.46
N GLU A 78 -0.93 -10.57 10.76
CA GLU A 78 -1.89 -10.20 9.72
C GLU A 78 -1.55 -8.79 9.23
N GLU A 79 -0.85 -8.69 8.11
CA GLU A 79 -0.74 -7.42 7.41
C GLU A 79 -2.15 -7.03 6.95
N LYS A 80 -2.57 -5.81 7.28
CA LYS A 80 -3.79 -5.26 6.70
C LYS A 80 -3.65 -5.33 5.19
N LYS A 81 -4.54 -6.09 4.54
CA LYS A 81 -4.59 -6.15 3.08
C LYS A 81 -5.00 -4.79 2.56
N VAL A 82 -4.34 -4.38 1.50
CA VAL A 82 -4.75 -3.19 0.73
C VAL A 82 -6.18 -3.41 0.24
N SER A 83 -7.11 -2.55 0.64
CA SER A 83 -8.51 -2.65 0.25
C SER A 83 -8.86 -1.56 -0.76
N TRP A 84 -9.44 -2.00 -1.87
CA TRP A 84 -10.08 -1.16 -2.89
C TRP A 84 -11.60 -1.11 -2.72
N ASP A 85 -12.11 -1.53 -1.55
CA ASP A 85 -13.54 -1.54 -1.28
C ASP A 85 -14.13 -0.12 -1.28
N PRO A 86 -15.38 0.04 -1.74
CA PRO A 86 -16.08 1.32 -1.69
C PRO A 86 -16.18 1.85 -0.26
N GLN A 87 -15.85 3.12 -0.05
CA GLN A 87 -15.96 3.78 1.25
C GLN A 87 -16.49 5.20 1.07
N THR A 88 -17.28 5.67 2.01
CA THR A 88 -17.74 7.07 2.03
C THR A 88 -16.58 7.98 2.41
N ILE A 89 -16.03 8.68 1.43
CA ILE A 89 -14.95 9.67 1.56
C ILE A 89 -15.46 11.01 1.04
N ASP A 90 -15.23 12.06 1.81
CA ASP A 90 -15.63 13.42 1.44
C ASP A 90 -14.62 14.03 0.47
N PHE A 91 -15.10 14.42 -0.71
CA PHE A 91 -14.38 15.19 -1.72
C PHE A 91 -15.34 15.92 -2.64
N GLU A 92 -14.91 17.06 -3.13
CA GLU A 92 -15.69 17.91 -4.02
C GLU A 92 -15.50 17.52 -5.49
N VAL A 93 -16.60 17.47 -6.25
CA VAL A 93 -16.58 17.31 -7.71
C VAL A 93 -16.89 18.65 -8.34
N HIS A 94 -15.94 19.19 -9.10
CA HIS A 94 -16.12 20.47 -9.80
C HIS A 94 -16.83 20.31 -11.15
N TYR A 95 -16.60 19.19 -11.83
CA TYR A 95 -17.18 18.92 -13.14
C TYR A 95 -17.16 17.42 -13.42
N GLU A 96 -18.17 16.94 -14.13
CA GLU A 96 -18.22 15.57 -14.63
C GLU A 96 -18.97 15.48 -15.96
N ASN A 97 -18.59 14.52 -16.78
CA ASN A 97 -19.28 14.10 -17.99
C ASN A 97 -19.07 12.58 -18.19
N ASP A 98 -19.40 12.06 -19.38
CA ASP A 98 -19.26 10.62 -19.69
C ASP A 98 -17.79 10.16 -19.81
N ASP A 99 -16.86 11.07 -20.03
CA ASP A 99 -15.46 10.77 -20.28
C ASP A 99 -14.58 10.95 -19.03
N PHE A 100 -14.85 11.96 -18.20
CA PHE A 100 -13.99 12.28 -17.05
C PHE A 100 -14.72 13.03 -15.93
N ILE A 101 -14.07 13.02 -14.78
CA ILE A 101 -14.47 13.74 -13.57
C ILE A 101 -13.33 14.68 -13.17
N ILE A 102 -13.65 15.91 -12.80
CA ILE A 102 -12.72 16.86 -12.18
C ILE A 102 -13.02 16.92 -10.69
N VAL A 103 -12.06 16.48 -9.88
CA VAL A 103 -12.17 16.44 -8.42
C VAL A 103 -11.28 17.52 -7.81
N ASN A 104 -11.76 18.19 -6.78
CA ASN A 104 -10.93 18.97 -5.88
C ASN A 104 -10.50 18.06 -4.71
N LYS A 105 -9.27 17.54 -4.76
CA LYS A 105 -8.76 16.70 -3.69
C LYS A 105 -8.42 17.57 -2.46
N PRO A 106 -8.97 17.28 -1.27
CA PRO A 106 -8.53 17.97 -0.06
C PRO A 106 -7.11 17.57 0.34
N ALA A 107 -6.42 18.45 1.07
CA ALA A 107 -5.16 18.12 1.75
C ALA A 107 -5.41 17.04 2.81
N GLY A 108 -4.42 16.20 3.06
CA GLY A 108 -4.49 15.08 4.02
C GLY A 108 -5.07 13.78 3.42
N LEU A 109 -5.74 13.82 2.28
CA LEU A 109 -6.32 12.64 1.64
C LEU A 109 -5.29 11.92 0.75
N VAL A 110 -5.09 10.62 0.98
CA VAL A 110 -4.22 9.77 0.15
C VAL A 110 -4.95 9.40 -1.15
N MET A 111 -4.22 9.28 -2.24
CA MET A 111 -4.79 9.01 -3.58
C MET A 111 -5.38 7.62 -3.73
N HIS A 112 -4.63 6.59 -3.35
CA HIS A 112 -5.02 5.18 -3.50
C HIS A 112 -4.39 4.31 -2.42
N PRO A 113 -4.99 3.15 -2.12
CA PRO A 113 -4.47 2.25 -1.12
C PRO A 113 -3.08 1.72 -1.47
N GLY A 114 -2.24 1.52 -0.46
CA GLY A 114 -0.87 1.04 -0.63
C GLY A 114 -0.15 0.86 0.69
N SER A 115 1.18 0.78 0.63
CA SER A 115 2.01 0.63 1.82
C SER A 115 1.84 1.83 2.76
N GLY A 116 1.39 1.57 3.99
CA GLY A 116 1.16 2.59 5.03
C GLY A 116 -0.23 3.26 5.00
N CYS A 117 -1.06 3.00 3.97
CA CYS A 117 -2.45 3.47 3.90
C CYS A 117 -3.28 2.41 3.18
N PHE A 118 -3.94 1.53 3.92
CA PHE A 118 -4.57 0.33 3.37
C PHE A 118 -5.99 0.58 2.83
N ASP A 119 -6.63 1.64 3.27
CA ASP A 119 -8.00 2.06 2.95
C ASP A 119 -8.18 3.56 3.22
N GLY A 120 -9.41 4.09 3.12
CA GLY A 120 -9.71 5.48 3.44
C GLY A 120 -9.14 6.48 2.44
N THR A 121 -8.97 6.08 1.19
CA THR A 121 -8.31 6.89 0.15
C THR A 121 -9.31 7.48 -0.84
N LEU A 122 -8.85 8.44 -1.65
CA LEU A 122 -9.68 9.00 -2.72
C LEU A 122 -10.22 7.91 -3.66
N ALA A 123 -9.41 6.89 -3.99
CA ALA A 123 -9.85 5.78 -4.84
C ALA A 123 -11.03 5.01 -4.23
N ASN A 124 -11.03 4.76 -2.90
CA ASN A 124 -12.16 4.13 -2.21
C ASN A 124 -13.43 5.00 -2.31
N GLY A 125 -13.28 6.32 -2.15
CA GLY A 125 -14.37 7.27 -2.29
C GLY A 125 -14.91 7.38 -3.73
N LEU A 126 -14.01 7.37 -4.72
CA LEU A 126 -14.38 7.39 -6.13
C LEU A 126 -15.18 6.14 -6.50
N ILE A 127 -14.74 4.96 -6.13
CA ILE A 127 -15.47 3.70 -6.39
C ILE A 127 -16.84 3.70 -5.68
N ASN A 128 -16.92 4.26 -4.48
CA ASN A 128 -18.20 4.38 -3.77
C ASN A 128 -19.21 5.29 -4.49
N ARG A 129 -18.74 6.42 -5.02
CA ARG A 129 -19.59 7.40 -5.70
C ARG A 129 -19.85 7.03 -7.17
N TYR A 130 -18.90 6.37 -7.82
CA TYR A 130 -18.88 5.98 -9.23
C TYR A 130 -18.49 4.51 -9.37
N PRO A 131 -19.41 3.56 -9.13
CA PRO A 131 -19.11 2.13 -9.12
C PRO A 131 -18.50 1.60 -10.41
N GLU A 132 -18.78 2.23 -11.55
CA GLU A 132 -18.22 1.89 -12.86
C GLU A 132 -16.69 1.99 -12.89
N LEU A 133 -16.09 2.85 -12.06
CA LEU A 133 -14.63 3.02 -11.97
C LEU A 133 -13.91 1.78 -11.45
N THR A 134 -14.61 0.82 -10.86
CA THR A 134 -14.04 -0.47 -10.45
C THR A 134 -13.45 -1.23 -11.64
N ASN A 135 -14.03 -1.04 -12.84
CA ASN A 135 -13.59 -1.71 -14.06
C ASN A 135 -12.44 -0.99 -14.78
N ILE A 136 -12.04 0.18 -14.29
CA ILE A 136 -10.98 1.01 -14.90
C ILE A 136 -9.71 0.89 -14.07
N PRO A 137 -8.54 0.62 -14.69
CA PRO A 137 -7.28 0.52 -13.95
C PRO A 137 -7.03 1.72 -13.04
N ARG A 138 -6.73 1.44 -11.76
CA ARG A 138 -6.53 2.46 -10.70
C ARG A 138 -7.75 3.37 -10.50
N SER A 139 -8.96 2.85 -10.69
CA SER A 139 -10.21 3.61 -10.56
C SER A 139 -10.22 4.89 -11.40
N GLY A 140 -9.66 4.84 -12.61
CA GLY A 140 -9.59 5.98 -13.52
C GLY A 140 -8.58 7.08 -13.15
N ILE A 141 -7.82 6.92 -12.07
CA ILE A 141 -6.79 7.90 -11.65
C ILE A 141 -5.61 7.85 -12.63
N VAL A 142 -5.40 8.94 -13.37
CA VAL A 142 -4.38 9.07 -14.43
C VAL A 142 -3.15 9.88 -14.02
N HIS A 143 -3.25 10.65 -12.94
CA HIS A 143 -2.14 11.36 -12.31
C HIS A 143 -2.33 11.44 -10.80
N ARG A 144 -1.38 11.98 -10.08
CA ARG A 144 -1.47 12.03 -8.62
C ARG A 144 -1.08 13.39 -8.06
N LEU A 145 -1.64 13.68 -6.90
CA LEU A 145 -1.18 14.70 -5.96
C LEU A 145 -0.66 14.00 -4.71
N ASP A 146 0.27 14.60 -4.00
CA ASP A 146 0.73 14.08 -2.73
C ASP A 146 -0.35 14.20 -1.65
N LYS A 147 -0.23 13.47 -0.56
CA LYS A 147 -1.21 13.43 0.53
C LYS A 147 -1.66 14.83 0.94
N ASP A 148 -0.69 15.69 1.26
CA ASP A 148 -0.93 17.01 1.82
C ASP A 148 -1.08 18.12 0.76
N THR A 149 -1.01 17.76 -0.52
CA THR A 149 -1.31 18.67 -1.64
C THR A 149 -2.81 18.62 -1.93
N SER A 150 -3.46 19.79 -1.94
CA SER A 150 -4.85 19.96 -2.38
C SER A 150 -4.91 20.42 -3.84
N GLY A 151 -6.08 20.27 -4.44
CA GLY A 151 -6.37 20.86 -5.75
C GLY A 151 -6.90 19.90 -6.80
N VAL A 152 -6.82 20.34 -8.03
CA VAL A 152 -7.48 19.72 -9.19
C VAL A 152 -6.87 18.38 -9.56
N LEU A 153 -7.73 17.38 -9.65
CA LEU A 153 -7.40 16.03 -10.09
C LEU A 153 -8.37 15.60 -11.20
N LEU A 154 -7.84 15.01 -12.27
CA LEU A 154 -8.65 14.43 -13.33
C LEU A 154 -8.73 12.92 -13.15
N VAL A 155 -9.95 12.38 -13.22
CA VAL A 155 -10.28 10.96 -13.16
C VAL A 155 -10.99 10.57 -14.46
N ALA A 156 -10.48 9.58 -15.16
CA ALA A 156 -11.08 9.06 -16.38
C ALA A 156 -12.25 8.11 -16.07
N ARG A 157 -13.36 8.24 -16.77
CA ARG A 157 -14.54 7.36 -16.63
C ARG A 157 -14.58 6.22 -17.64
N ASN A 158 -13.73 6.24 -18.65
CA ASN A 158 -13.59 5.15 -19.60
C ASN A 158 -12.13 4.98 -20.06
N GLU A 159 -11.81 3.81 -20.60
CA GLU A 159 -10.44 3.47 -21.01
C GLU A 159 -9.97 4.30 -22.21
N SER A 160 -10.83 4.67 -23.14
CA SER A 160 -10.48 5.48 -24.29
C SER A 160 -9.93 6.82 -23.87
N PHE A 161 -10.69 7.55 -23.02
CA PHE A 161 -10.26 8.83 -22.48
C PHE A 161 -9.01 8.68 -21.59
N ARG A 162 -8.96 7.63 -20.77
CA ARG A 162 -7.81 7.33 -19.93
C ARG A 162 -6.52 7.23 -20.76
N ASN A 163 -6.53 6.42 -21.81
CA ASN A 163 -5.38 6.23 -22.68
C ASN A 163 -5.01 7.52 -23.43
N HIS A 164 -6.01 8.25 -23.94
CA HIS A 164 -5.79 9.56 -24.55
C HIS A 164 -5.10 10.53 -23.60
N PHE A 165 -5.58 10.65 -22.37
CA PHE A 165 -5.01 11.58 -21.40
C PHE A 165 -3.60 11.16 -20.94
N ILE A 166 -3.34 9.85 -20.77
CA ILE A 166 -1.99 9.34 -20.45
C ILE A 166 -1.00 9.73 -21.56
N ASN A 167 -1.37 9.61 -22.83
CA ASN A 167 -0.53 10.03 -23.97
C ASN A 167 -0.26 11.52 -23.92
N GLN A 168 -1.27 12.36 -23.64
CA GLN A 168 -1.07 13.81 -23.45
C GLN A 168 -0.08 14.14 -22.33
N MET A 169 -0.12 13.38 -21.24
CA MET A 169 0.81 13.52 -20.12
C MET A 169 2.24 13.11 -20.52
N GLN A 170 2.41 12.01 -21.24
CA GLN A 170 3.71 11.52 -21.73
C GLN A 170 4.33 12.52 -22.72
N ASP A 171 3.52 13.08 -23.62
CA ASP A 171 3.92 14.10 -24.58
C ASP A 171 4.15 15.49 -23.94
N ARG A 172 3.99 15.61 -22.61
CA ARG A 172 4.09 16.88 -21.86
C ARG A 172 3.16 18.00 -22.35
N ARG A 173 2.02 17.63 -22.95
CA ARG A 173 1.00 18.59 -23.42
C ARG A 173 0.11 19.10 -22.28
N VAL A 174 0.07 18.41 -21.15
CA VAL A 174 -0.70 18.83 -19.96
C VAL A 174 0.16 19.78 -19.14
N ILE A 175 -0.30 21.02 -18.98
CA ILE A 175 0.36 22.04 -18.18
C ILE A 175 -0.14 21.93 -16.73
N LYS A 176 0.79 21.70 -15.79
CA LYS A 176 0.50 21.66 -14.35
C LYS A 176 0.98 22.95 -13.70
N LYS A 177 0.07 23.61 -12.97
CA LYS A 177 0.40 24.83 -12.21
C LYS A 177 0.15 24.58 -10.74
N TYR A 178 1.08 25.02 -9.89
CA TYR A 178 1.00 24.91 -8.43
C TYR A 178 1.22 26.27 -7.79
N ILE A 179 0.57 26.50 -6.67
CA ILE A 179 0.84 27.62 -5.78
C ILE A 179 1.41 27.03 -4.50
N ALA A 180 2.57 27.52 -4.07
CA ALA A 180 3.20 27.10 -2.83
C ALA A 180 3.48 28.30 -1.93
N VAL A 181 3.20 28.18 -0.65
CA VAL A 181 3.63 29.13 0.38
C VAL A 181 4.88 28.56 1.04
N VAL A 182 5.95 29.31 1.00
CA VAL A 182 7.25 28.89 1.57
C VAL A 182 7.67 29.86 2.69
N ALA A 183 8.34 29.34 3.71
CA ALA A 183 8.96 30.16 4.75
C ALA A 183 10.32 30.66 4.23
N GLY A 184 10.60 31.99 4.40
CA GLY A 184 11.86 32.60 3.98
C GLY A 184 11.71 33.54 2.78
N SER A 185 12.84 34.12 2.33
CA SER A 185 12.89 35.00 1.15
C SER A 185 13.24 34.17 -0.09
N THR A 186 12.39 34.20 -1.10
CA THR A 186 12.73 33.66 -2.43
C THR A 186 13.41 34.71 -3.25
N LEU A 187 14.66 34.50 -3.63
CA LEU A 187 15.38 35.36 -4.57
C LEU A 187 15.12 34.89 -5.99
N GLY A 188 14.15 35.51 -6.68
CA GLY A 188 13.87 35.28 -8.11
C GLY A 188 12.63 34.40 -8.39
N SER A 189 12.24 34.34 -9.68
CA SER A 189 11.19 33.41 -10.15
C SER A 189 11.84 32.11 -10.63
N PHE A 190 11.34 30.99 -10.10
CA PHE A 190 11.71 29.66 -10.57
C PHE A 190 10.73 29.21 -11.66
N LYS A 191 11.25 28.75 -12.80
CA LYS A 191 10.48 28.10 -13.87
C LYS A 191 10.62 26.61 -13.79
#